data_127326543faabfa2dad4c3fafc4c7e10
#
_entry.id   127326543faabfa2dad4c3fafc4c7e10
#
_cell.length_a   1.000
_cell.length_b   1.000
_cell.length_c   1.000
_cell.angle_alpha   90.00
_cell.angle_beta   90.00
_cell.angle_gamma   90.00
#
_symmetry.space_group_name_H-M   'P 1'
#
loop_
_entity.id
_entity.type
_entity.pdbx_description
1 polymer ?
#
loop_
_entity_poly.entity_id
_entity_poly.type
_entity_poly.pdbx_seq_one_letter_code
_entity_poly.pdbx_strand_id
1 'polypeptide(L)'
;MEIEILNTHKNDFSPVIGERTMELLSRFGQKLDEDGIDTLSSETIEILSHCTNPYKNEVQSVTNLVVGYVQSGKTMSFTTLSALAHDNGFRIIIYFAGTKNNLLSQTTKRLRKDLINGSANSAYYKLFENPTLEYAQRIRNALNISSKPTILITVLKHHKYISDLAAMFNSMQLKQTLGKAGVLIIDDEADQASLNGYAYKNSKSEEWEDDEYTTTYSSIMKLKGALANHSYIQYTATPQGPLLISIMDLLSPKHHTVLTPGKTYTGGKTFFCDEPGLIITIPEGEVFHSKHNNLADCPDSLVNALQLHLMGVAIIVKLLQKESFLSMMIHADRDQDASEKFYRWIKNIIDAWSNILANGEQDLGYQELKDSFAKCYPESIRMYEAHNESAPSFEDIWCCIDDIILDTNVELVISRNKRQGENKEIDWASSCSHILVGADMLNRGFTVEHLAVTSVSYTHLTLPTKL
;
A
#
# COMPACT_ATOMS: atom_id res chain seq x y z
N MET A 1 30.49 11.04 -32.58
CA MET A 1 29.13 11.61 -32.46
C MET A 1 29.00 12.03 -31.03
N GLU A 2 29.32 13.28 -30.70
CA GLU A 2 29.14 13.85 -29.38
C GLU A 2 27.63 14.08 -29.20
N ILE A 3 27.06 13.45 -28.20
CA ILE A 3 25.67 13.73 -27.78
C ILE A 3 25.77 14.96 -26.87
N GLU A 4 25.49 16.14 -27.39
CA GLU A 4 25.19 17.31 -26.56
C GLU A 4 23.90 17.03 -25.74
N ILE A 5 24.05 16.84 -24.45
CA ILE A 5 22.93 16.85 -23.53
C ILE A 5 22.46 18.31 -23.48
N LEU A 6 21.47 18.65 -24.30
CA LEU A 6 20.78 19.93 -24.19
C LEU A 6 20.23 20.05 -22.76
N ASN A 7 20.74 21.02 -22.04
CA ASN A 7 20.34 21.40 -20.69
C ASN A 7 18.82 21.40 -20.58
N THR A 8 18.28 20.42 -19.90
CA THR A 8 16.90 20.40 -19.47
C THR A 8 16.61 21.69 -18.71
N HIS A 9 15.55 22.37 -19.10
CA HIS A 9 15.08 23.59 -18.46
C HIS A 9 15.12 23.43 -16.93
N LYS A 10 15.98 24.19 -16.25
CA LYS A 10 15.92 24.37 -14.83
C LYS A 10 14.52 24.90 -14.53
N ASN A 11 13.69 24.11 -13.89
CA ASN A 11 12.39 24.59 -13.40
C ASN A 11 12.69 25.74 -12.43
N ASP A 12 12.22 26.96 -12.72
CA ASP A 12 12.40 28.14 -11.84
C ASP A 12 11.61 28.03 -10.53
N PHE A 13 11.21 26.83 -10.16
CA PHE A 13 10.42 26.55 -8.98
C PHE A 13 11.27 25.85 -7.91
N SER A 14 11.49 26.55 -6.81
CA SER A 14 12.23 26.04 -5.64
C SER A 14 11.26 25.95 -4.45
N PRO A 15 10.81 24.77 -4.09
CA PRO A 15 9.93 24.56 -2.94
C PRO A 15 10.60 24.98 -1.62
N VAL A 16 9.81 25.57 -0.73
CA VAL A 16 10.26 25.97 0.60
C VAL A 16 9.43 25.27 1.65
N ILE A 17 10.09 24.71 2.65
CA ILE A 17 9.42 24.11 3.81
C ILE A 17 8.74 25.24 4.60
N GLY A 18 7.41 25.17 4.70
CA GLY A 18 6.60 26.10 5.47
C GLY A 18 6.07 25.46 6.75
N GLU A 19 5.14 26.16 7.37
CA GLU A 19 4.62 25.82 8.70
C GLU A 19 3.91 24.46 8.72
N ARG A 20 3.15 24.13 7.68
CA ARG A 20 2.38 22.86 7.64
C ARG A 20 3.29 21.65 7.44
N THR A 21 4.32 21.81 6.62
CA THR A 21 5.34 20.77 6.44
C THR A 21 6.10 20.53 7.73
N MET A 22 6.56 21.59 8.41
CA MET A 22 7.28 21.47 9.69
C MET A 22 6.43 20.79 10.77
N GLU A 23 5.16 21.17 10.89
CA GLU A 23 4.22 20.55 11.83
C GLU A 23 4.06 19.04 11.57
N LEU A 24 3.93 18.64 10.30
CA LEU A 24 3.80 17.24 9.92
C LEU A 24 5.09 16.46 10.20
N LEU A 25 6.24 16.98 9.80
CA LEU A 25 7.54 16.35 10.03
C LEU A 25 7.83 16.19 11.54
N SER A 26 7.50 17.18 12.37
CA SER A 26 7.63 17.08 13.84
C SER A 26 6.80 15.92 14.41
N ARG A 27 5.60 15.66 13.88
CA ARG A 27 4.79 14.51 14.30
C ARG A 27 5.36 13.19 13.80
N PHE A 28 5.93 13.15 12.61
CA PHE A 28 6.60 11.96 12.08
C PHE A 28 7.91 11.65 12.80
N GLY A 29 8.57 12.65 13.41
CA GLY A 29 9.73 12.48 14.29
C GLY A 29 9.47 11.61 15.54
N GLN A 30 8.20 11.32 15.87
CA GLN A 30 7.86 10.31 16.88
C GLN A 30 8.07 8.87 16.41
N LYS A 31 8.17 8.66 15.08
CA LYS A 31 8.28 7.34 14.42
C LYS A 31 9.57 7.18 13.62
N LEU A 32 10.18 8.27 13.20
CA LEU A 32 11.40 8.31 12.41
C LEU A 32 12.51 8.97 13.22
N ASP A 33 13.75 8.52 13.02
CA ASP A 33 14.95 9.19 13.52
C ASP A 33 15.23 10.49 12.71
N GLU A 34 16.21 11.28 13.13
CA GLU A 34 16.60 12.53 12.46
C GLU A 34 16.98 12.28 11.00
N ASP A 35 17.80 11.27 10.71
CA ASP A 35 18.19 10.93 9.34
C ASP A 35 16.98 10.56 8.46
N GLY A 36 15.98 9.86 9.04
CA GLY A 36 14.74 9.52 8.35
C GLY A 36 13.88 10.76 8.03
N ILE A 37 13.83 11.73 8.93
CA ILE A 37 13.14 13.02 8.71
C ILE A 37 13.86 13.83 7.65
N ASP A 38 15.20 13.92 7.69
CA ASP A 38 15.99 14.67 6.71
C ASP A 38 15.86 14.03 5.31
N THR A 39 15.90 12.72 5.23
CA THR A 39 15.70 11.97 3.98
C THR A 39 14.31 12.23 3.41
N LEU A 40 13.26 12.07 4.23
CA LEU A 40 11.87 12.31 3.81
C LEU A 40 11.67 13.76 3.33
N SER A 41 12.26 14.72 4.04
CA SER A 41 12.20 16.14 3.71
C SER A 41 12.89 16.45 2.38
N SER A 42 14.14 15.97 2.20
CA SER A 42 14.93 16.23 0.99
C SER A 42 14.31 15.59 -0.26
N GLU A 43 13.87 14.33 -0.17
CA GLU A 43 13.18 13.63 -1.26
C GLU A 43 11.86 14.32 -1.63
N THR A 44 11.10 14.79 -0.63
CA THR A 44 9.84 15.51 -0.87
C THR A 44 10.08 16.86 -1.58
N ILE A 45 11.13 17.60 -1.19
CA ILE A 45 11.55 18.83 -1.87
C ILE A 45 11.97 18.53 -3.30
N GLU A 46 12.76 17.49 -3.52
CA GLU A 46 13.18 17.05 -4.86
C GLU A 46 11.97 16.76 -5.75
N ILE A 47 11.03 15.93 -5.27
CA ILE A 47 9.81 15.59 -6.02
C ILE A 47 9.03 16.86 -6.40
N LEU A 48 8.81 17.77 -5.46
CA LEU A 48 8.03 18.98 -5.71
C LEU A 48 8.77 19.97 -6.62
N SER A 49 10.11 20.02 -6.58
CA SER A 49 10.93 20.88 -7.44
C SER A 49 10.79 20.55 -8.94
N HIS A 50 10.45 19.32 -9.26
CA HIS A 50 10.17 18.85 -10.61
C HIS A 50 8.71 19.05 -11.04
N CYS A 51 7.88 19.63 -10.18
CA CYS A 51 6.49 19.95 -10.49
C CYS A 51 6.35 21.30 -11.20
N THR A 52 5.19 21.56 -11.78
CA THR A 52 4.87 22.87 -12.36
C THR A 52 4.84 23.94 -11.28
N ASN A 53 5.21 25.17 -11.62
CA ASN A 53 5.13 26.30 -10.69
C ASN A 53 3.65 26.72 -10.50
N PRO A 54 3.07 26.58 -9.29
CA PRO A 54 1.65 26.87 -9.05
C PRO A 54 1.30 28.36 -9.14
N TYR A 55 2.28 29.25 -9.12
CA TYR A 55 2.09 30.69 -9.22
C TYR A 55 2.08 31.22 -10.66
N LYS A 56 2.49 30.39 -11.63
CA LYS A 56 2.45 30.77 -13.04
C LYS A 56 1.06 30.54 -13.63
N ASN A 57 0.49 31.56 -14.25
CA ASN A 57 -0.81 31.48 -14.95
C ASN A 57 -0.64 30.98 -16.41
N GLU A 58 0.18 29.97 -16.60
CA GLU A 58 0.47 29.37 -17.90
C GLU A 58 -0.09 27.95 -17.97
N VAL A 59 -0.41 27.48 -19.16
CA VAL A 59 -0.77 26.08 -19.37
C VAL A 59 0.50 25.24 -19.26
N GLN A 60 0.63 24.52 -18.18
CA GLN A 60 1.78 23.65 -17.90
C GLN A 60 1.33 22.28 -17.42
N SER A 61 2.00 21.25 -17.92
CA SER A 61 1.77 19.87 -17.49
C SER A 61 3.10 19.13 -17.42
N VAL A 62 3.32 18.45 -16.31
CA VAL A 62 4.48 17.55 -16.14
C VAL A 62 4.02 16.23 -15.53
N THR A 63 4.66 15.14 -15.95
CA THR A 63 4.46 13.82 -15.35
C THR A 63 5.79 13.38 -14.74
N ASN A 64 5.78 12.95 -13.48
CA ASN A 64 6.93 12.48 -12.73
C ASN A 64 6.66 11.09 -12.15
N LEU A 65 7.72 10.31 -11.92
CA LEU A 65 7.66 8.98 -11.34
C LEU A 65 8.35 8.98 -9.97
N VAL A 66 7.71 8.44 -8.97
CA VAL A 66 8.28 8.19 -7.64
C VAL A 66 8.27 6.68 -7.40
N VAL A 67 9.45 6.11 -7.25
CA VAL A 67 9.63 4.68 -7.03
C VAL A 67 9.95 4.46 -5.56
N GLY A 68 9.13 3.67 -4.88
CA GLY A 68 9.39 3.26 -3.50
C GLY A 68 9.13 1.77 -3.34
N TYR A 69 9.92 1.09 -2.52
CA TYR A 69 9.71 -0.33 -2.25
C TYR A 69 8.30 -0.62 -1.71
N VAL A 70 7.90 -1.89 -1.76
CA VAL A 70 6.60 -2.32 -1.20
C VAL A 70 6.59 -2.01 0.31
N GLN A 71 5.56 -1.31 0.78
CA GLN A 71 5.40 -0.91 2.19
C GLN A 71 6.58 -0.13 2.81
N SER A 72 7.34 0.61 2.00
CA SER A 72 8.50 1.40 2.44
C SER A 72 8.18 2.83 2.87
N GLY A 73 6.91 3.18 3.05
CA GLY A 73 6.53 4.52 3.46
C GLY A 73 6.07 5.45 2.33
N LYS A 74 5.73 4.95 1.13
CA LYS A 74 5.17 5.76 0.03
C LYS A 74 4.04 6.69 0.47
N THR A 75 3.15 6.22 1.34
CA THR A 75 2.05 7.03 1.89
C THR A 75 2.57 8.20 2.73
N MET A 76 3.62 8.00 3.52
CA MET A 76 4.25 9.06 4.30
C MET A 76 4.89 10.11 3.36
N SER A 77 5.56 9.67 2.30
CA SER A 77 6.12 10.53 1.26
C SER A 77 5.04 11.41 0.61
N PHE A 78 3.96 10.84 0.07
CA PHE A 78 2.96 11.68 -0.60
C PHE A 78 2.12 12.52 0.38
N THR A 79 1.99 12.13 1.65
CA THR A 79 1.37 12.98 2.68
C THR A 79 2.24 14.19 3.00
N THR A 80 3.56 14.00 3.12
CA THR A 80 4.53 15.10 3.31
C THR A 80 4.57 16.00 2.09
N LEU A 81 4.58 15.41 0.88
CA LEU A 81 4.48 16.14 -0.38
C LEU A 81 3.22 17.03 -0.42
N SER A 82 2.11 16.56 0.15
CA SER A 82 0.86 17.32 0.18
C SER A 82 0.93 18.52 1.14
N ALA A 83 1.60 18.38 2.27
CA ALA A 83 1.86 19.49 3.17
C ALA A 83 2.80 20.52 2.53
N LEU A 84 3.89 20.05 1.90
CA LEU A 84 4.82 20.90 1.17
C LEU A 84 4.15 21.61 -0.01
N ALA A 85 3.29 20.93 -0.77
CA ALA A 85 2.52 21.52 -1.85
C ALA A 85 1.56 22.61 -1.35
N HIS A 86 0.92 22.41 -0.19
CA HIS A 86 0.11 23.45 0.45
C HIS A 86 0.94 24.70 0.77
N ASP A 87 2.08 24.54 1.44
CA ASP A 87 2.98 25.64 1.81
C ASP A 87 3.49 26.41 0.57
N ASN A 88 3.59 25.73 -0.57
CA ASN A 88 4.07 26.26 -1.84
C ASN A 88 2.97 26.67 -2.83
N GLY A 89 1.72 26.82 -2.38
CA GLY A 89 0.64 27.45 -3.14
C GLY A 89 -0.17 26.53 -4.05
N PHE A 90 0.00 25.22 -3.99
CA PHE A 90 -0.91 24.31 -4.66
C PHE A 90 -2.28 24.32 -3.98
N ARG A 91 -3.32 24.54 -4.77
CA ARG A 91 -4.69 24.75 -4.27
C ARG A 91 -5.56 23.50 -4.31
N ILE A 92 -5.20 22.53 -5.14
CA ILE A 92 -5.92 21.28 -5.31
C ILE A 92 -4.92 20.15 -5.36
N ILE A 93 -5.18 19.10 -4.58
CA ILE A 93 -4.43 17.83 -4.61
C ILE A 93 -5.43 16.71 -4.83
N ILE A 94 -5.26 15.96 -5.91
CA ILE A 94 -6.11 14.84 -6.31
C ILE A 94 -5.33 13.56 -6.07
N TYR A 95 -5.93 12.60 -5.36
CA TYR A 95 -5.36 11.29 -5.11
C TYR A 95 -6.16 10.22 -5.83
N PHE A 96 -5.53 9.48 -6.72
CA PHE A 96 -6.07 8.23 -7.23
C PHE A 96 -5.70 7.12 -6.25
N ALA A 97 -6.65 6.75 -5.41
CA ALA A 97 -6.43 5.89 -4.25
C ALA A 97 -6.68 4.40 -4.56
N GLY A 98 -6.01 3.89 -5.61
CA GLY A 98 -6.11 2.50 -6.03
C GLY A 98 -7.46 2.14 -6.68
N THR A 99 -7.63 0.87 -7.02
CA THR A 99 -8.78 0.35 -7.78
C THR A 99 -9.89 -0.25 -6.90
N LYS A 100 -9.70 -0.30 -5.59
CA LYS A 100 -10.61 -0.94 -4.62
C LYS A 100 -11.09 0.06 -3.58
N ASN A 101 -12.36 -0.04 -3.15
CA ASN A 101 -12.96 0.87 -2.17
C ASN A 101 -12.26 0.90 -0.81
N ASN A 102 -11.71 -0.24 -0.36
CA ASN A 102 -10.92 -0.29 0.87
C ASN A 102 -9.67 0.60 0.79
N LEU A 103 -8.98 0.61 -0.35
CA LEU A 103 -7.81 1.49 -0.57
C LEU A 103 -8.22 2.97 -0.55
N LEU A 104 -9.33 3.31 -1.19
CA LEU A 104 -9.89 4.66 -1.14
C LEU A 104 -10.17 5.07 0.31
N SER A 105 -10.85 4.21 1.08
CA SER A 105 -11.16 4.46 2.49
C SER A 105 -9.89 4.63 3.33
N GLN A 106 -8.90 3.74 3.16
CA GLN A 106 -7.61 3.84 3.87
C GLN A 106 -6.87 5.14 3.56
N THR A 107 -6.75 5.49 2.28
CA THR A 107 -6.10 6.75 1.87
C THR A 107 -6.83 7.96 2.43
N THR A 108 -8.16 7.99 2.31
CA THR A 108 -8.99 9.09 2.83
C THR A 108 -8.83 9.25 4.35
N LYS A 109 -8.83 8.14 5.11
CA LYS A 109 -8.64 8.16 6.57
C LYS A 109 -7.25 8.64 6.97
N ARG A 110 -6.21 8.16 6.29
CA ARG A 110 -4.81 8.61 6.53
C ARG A 110 -4.66 10.10 6.30
N LEU A 111 -5.13 10.61 5.14
CA LEU A 111 -5.08 12.04 4.86
C LEU A 111 -5.87 12.85 5.88
N ARG A 112 -7.02 12.36 6.32
CA ARG A 112 -7.79 13.00 7.39
C ARG A 112 -7.03 13.02 8.71
N LYS A 113 -6.43 11.88 9.12
CA LYS A 113 -5.63 11.77 10.33
C LYS A 113 -4.41 12.68 10.29
N ASP A 114 -3.64 12.64 9.20
CA ASP A 114 -2.32 13.25 9.15
C ASP A 114 -2.36 14.74 8.74
N LEU A 115 -3.28 15.16 7.87
CA LEU A 115 -3.34 16.53 7.38
C LEU A 115 -4.44 17.36 8.04
N ILE A 116 -5.58 16.78 8.40
CA ILE A 116 -6.73 17.53 8.91
C ILE A 116 -6.78 17.48 10.44
N ASN A 117 -6.88 16.27 11.02
CA ASN A 117 -7.05 16.12 12.47
C ASN A 117 -5.75 16.35 13.24
N GLY A 118 -4.61 16.11 12.58
CA GLY A 118 -3.28 16.35 13.16
C GLY A 118 -2.82 17.80 13.10
N SER A 119 -3.52 18.66 12.36
CA SER A 119 -3.18 20.08 12.25
C SER A 119 -3.84 20.89 13.36
N ALA A 120 -3.11 21.83 13.93
CA ALA A 120 -3.61 22.78 14.94
C ALA A 120 -4.81 23.60 14.42
N ASN A 121 -4.99 23.66 13.09
CA ASN A 121 -6.10 24.39 12.48
C ASN A 121 -6.66 23.64 11.26
N SER A 122 -7.80 22.98 11.45
CA SER A 122 -8.53 22.24 10.40
C SER A 122 -9.04 23.09 9.21
N ALA A 123 -8.79 24.40 9.25
CA ALA A 123 -9.18 25.32 8.18
C ALA A 123 -8.26 25.26 6.94
N TYR A 124 -7.05 24.68 7.06
CA TYR A 124 -6.08 24.65 5.97
C TYR A 124 -6.39 23.61 4.88
N TYR A 125 -7.18 22.59 5.19
CA TYR A 125 -7.53 21.54 4.23
C TYR A 125 -9.03 21.30 4.18
N LYS A 126 -9.55 20.99 2.98
CA LYS A 126 -10.94 20.56 2.76
C LYS A 126 -10.92 19.29 1.93
N LEU A 127 -11.43 18.19 2.49
CA LEU A 127 -11.39 16.87 1.87
C LEU A 127 -12.75 16.51 1.25
N PHE A 128 -12.72 16.05 0.01
CA PHE A 128 -13.86 15.55 -0.75
C PHE A 128 -13.52 14.15 -1.29
N GLU A 129 -14.44 13.21 -1.13
CA GLU A 129 -14.30 11.84 -1.63
C GLU A 129 -15.24 11.62 -2.82
N ASN A 130 -14.69 11.13 -3.96
CA ASN A 130 -15.41 10.89 -5.21
C ASN A 130 -16.40 12.02 -5.58
N PRO A 131 -15.97 13.31 -5.63
CA PRO A 131 -16.91 14.40 -5.90
C PRO A 131 -17.46 14.34 -7.32
N THR A 132 -18.74 14.63 -7.44
CA THR A 132 -19.47 14.76 -8.71
C THR A 132 -19.78 16.24 -9.01
N LEU A 133 -20.46 16.51 -10.13
CA LEU A 133 -20.83 17.87 -10.54
C LEU A 133 -21.58 18.65 -9.43
N GLU A 134 -22.32 17.99 -8.57
CA GLU A 134 -23.05 18.61 -7.45
C GLU A 134 -22.11 19.30 -6.44
N TYR A 135 -20.86 18.85 -6.35
CA TYR A 135 -19.85 19.46 -5.48
C TYR A 135 -19.17 20.69 -6.07
N ALA A 136 -19.37 20.99 -7.35
CA ALA A 136 -18.68 22.09 -8.05
C ALA A 136 -18.78 23.43 -7.30
N GLN A 137 -20.00 23.80 -6.86
CA GLN A 137 -20.20 25.04 -6.13
C GLN A 137 -19.54 25.05 -4.75
N ARG A 138 -19.55 23.91 -4.04
CA ARG A 138 -18.90 23.78 -2.73
C ARG A 138 -17.38 23.90 -2.84
N ILE A 139 -16.79 23.28 -3.85
CA ILE A 139 -15.33 23.37 -4.13
C ILE A 139 -14.97 24.78 -4.55
N ARG A 140 -15.76 25.43 -5.43
CA ARG A 140 -15.56 26.85 -5.80
C ARG A 140 -15.57 27.75 -4.57
N ASN A 141 -16.57 27.60 -3.70
CA ASN A 141 -16.66 28.39 -2.47
C ASN A 141 -15.43 28.17 -1.59
N ALA A 142 -14.98 26.92 -1.43
CA ALA A 142 -13.80 26.59 -0.66
C ALA A 142 -12.52 27.19 -1.24
N LEU A 143 -12.36 27.23 -2.58
CA LEU A 143 -11.23 27.87 -3.24
C LEU A 143 -11.20 29.38 -3.05
N ASN A 144 -12.34 30.02 -2.82
CA ASN A 144 -12.48 31.48 -2.64
C ASN A 144 -12.42 31.92 -1.17
N ILE A 145 -12.25 31.01 -0.21
CA ILE A 145 -12.07 31.36 1.21
C ILE A 145 -10.74 32.12 1.38
N SER A 146 -10.76 33.18 2.18
CA SER A 146 -9.58 34.06 2.42
C SER A 146 -8.41 33.32 3.05
N SER A 147 -8.62 32.28 3.86
CA SER A 147 -7.57 31.41 4.39
C SER A 147 -6.88 30.53 3.33
N LYS A 148 -7.39 30.58 2.09
CA LYS A 148 -6.83 29.83 0.94
C LYS A 148 -6.55 28.35 1.24
N PRO A 149 -7.54 27.56 1.70
CA PRO A 149 -7.31 26.15 1.99
C PRO A 149 -6.92 25.36 0.73
N THR A 150 -6.14 24.31 0.89
CA THR A 150 -5.91 23.32 -0.15
C THR A 150 -7.06 22.31 -0.15
N ILE A 151 -7.62 22.06 -1.33
CA ILE A 151 -8.67 21.10 -1.57
C ILE A 151 -8.04 19.74 -1.81
N LEU A 152 -8.30 18.79 -0.94
CA LEU A 152 -7.90 17.39 -1.09
C LEU A 152 -9.07 16.63 -1.72
N ILE A 153 -8.82 15.88 -2.77
CA ILE A 153 -9.83 15.08 -3.48
C ILE A 153 -9.32 13.65 -3.56
N THR A 154 -9.98 12.72 -2.90
CA THR A 154 -9.71 11.29 -3.06
C THR A 154 -10.67 10.67 -4.06
N VAL A 155 -10.15 9.93 -5.03
CA VAL A 155 -10.95 9.34 -6.11
C VAL A 155 -10.57 7.88 -6.28
N LEU A 156 -11.58 7.01 -6.36
CA LEU A 156 -11.36 5.63 -6.78
C LEU A 156 -10.82 5.60 -8.21
N LYS A 157 -9.75 4.86 -8.46
CA LYS A 157 -9.13 4.72 -9.79
C LYS A 157 -10.00 3.86 -10.70
N HIS A 158 -11.10 4.45 -11.15
CA HIS A 158 -12.08 3.85 -12.03
C HIS A 158 -12.60 4.91 -13.00
N HIS A 159 -12.74 4.55 -14.28
CA HIS A 159 -13.09 5.48 -15.35
C HIS A 159 -14.30 6.36 -15.05
N LYS A 160 -15.34 5.83 -14.39
CA LYS A 160 -16.54 6.59 -14.05
C LYS A 160 -16.22 7.77 -13.12
N TYR A 161 -15.58 7.53 -11.98
CA TYR A 161 -15.30 8.57 -10.99
C TYR A 161 -14.31 9.62 -11.51
N ILE A 162 -13.31 9.19 -12.30
CA ILE A 162 -12.36 10.11 -12.93
C ILE A 162 -13.06 10.97 -13.99
N SER A 163 -13.98 10.39 -14.78
CA SER A 163 -14.77 11.15 -15.76
C SER A 163 -15.73 12.12 -15.08
N ASP A 164 -16.39 11.73 -14.00
CA ASP A 164 -17.27 12.62 -13.22
C ASP A 164 -16.46 13.81 -12.67
N LEU A 165 -15.24 13.58 -12.18
CA LEU A 165 -14.33 14.62 -11.72
C LEU A 165 -13.91 15.55 -12.87
N ALA A 166 -13.57 15.00 -14.03
CA ALA A 166 -13.24 15.79 -15.23
C ALA A 166 -14.41 16.66 -15.69
N ALA A 167 -15.62 16.11 -15.70
CA ALA A 167 -16.84 16.84 -16.02
C ALA A 167 -17.11 17.99 -15.02
N MET A 168 -16.90 17.73 -13.71
CA MET A 168 -17.04 18.74 -12.67
C MET A 168 -16.05 19.91 -12.89
N PHE A 169 -14.78 19.62 -13.19
CA PHE A 169 -13.77 20.66 -13.44
C PHE A 169 -14.01 21.44 -14.74
N ASN A 170 -14.57 20.82 -15.76
CA ASN A 170 -14.98 21.51 -16.99
C ASN A 170 -16.25 22.34 -16.83
N SER A 171 -16.94 22.27 -15.68
CA SER A 171 -18.14 23.07 -15.45
C SER A 171 -17.86 24.58 -15.46
N MET A 172 -18.83 25.36 -15.91
CA MET A 172 -18.73 26.84 -15.92
C MET A 172 -18.42 27.42 -14.54
N GLN A 173 -18.83 26.73 -13.47
CA GLN A 173 -18.65 27.16 -12.09
C GLN A 173 -17.18 27.10 -11.65
N LEU A 174 -16.39 26.14 -12.15
CA LEU A 174 -15.00 25.92 -11.71
C LEU A 174 -13.97 26.37 -12.73
N LYS A 175 -14.25 26.30 -14.02
CA LYS A 175 -13.27 26.52 -15.11
C LYS A 175 -12.47 27.82 -14.98
N GLN A 176 -13.12 28.92 -14.62
CA GLN A 176 -12.44 30.23 -14.43
C GLN A 176 -11.55 30.25 -13.17
N THR A 177 -12.00 29.59 -12.11
CA THR A 177 -11.26 29.53 -10.83
C THR A 177 -10.04 28.60 -10.95
N LEU A 178 -10.17 27.52 -11.71
CA LEU A 178 -9.12 26.53 -11.92
C LEU A 178 -7.98 27.03 -12.81
N GLY A 179 -8.23 27.97 -13.72
CA GLY A 179 -7.19 28.57 -14.57
C GLY A 179 -6.08 29.29 -13.79
N LYS A 180 -6.31 29.55 -12.49
CA LYS A 180 -5.36 30.23 -11.59
C LYS A 180 -4.88 29.32 -10.43
N ALA A 181 -5.20 28.05 -10.47
CA ALA A 181 -4.86 27.11 -9.39
C ALA A 181 -3.81 26.10 -9.87
N GLY A 182 -2.70 26.00 -9.16
CA GLY A 182 -1.78 24.88 -9.29
C GLY A 182 -2.45 23.59 -8.76
N VAL A 183 -2.43 22.55 -9.56
CA VAL A 183 -3.04 21.24 -9.25
C VAL A 183 -1.97 20.16 -9.19
N LEU A 184 -2.00 19.35 -8.14
CA LEU A 184 -1.17 18.17 -8.00
C LEU A 184 -2.05 16.92 -8.10
N ILE A 185 -1.70 15.98 -8.96
CA ILE A 185 -2.35 14.68 -9.07
C ILE A 185 -1.36 13.64 -8.59
N ILE A 186 -1.73 12.89 -7.55
CA ILE A 186 -0.96 11.79 -6.98
C ILE A 186 -1.66 10.50 -7.36
N ASP A 187 -0.98 9.68 -8.16
CA ASP A 187 -1.48 8.39 -8.62
C ASP A 187 -0.78 7.28 -7.85
N ASP A 188 -1.42 6.78 -6.80
CA ASP A 188 -0.91 5.67 -6.00
C ASP A 188 -1.14 4.34 -6.75
N GLU A 189 -0.16 3.44 -6.72
CA GLU A 189 -0.12 2.21 -7.51
C GLU A 189 -0.32 2.51 -9.02
N ALA A 190 0.50 3.42 -9.57
CA ALA A 190 0.37 3.93 -10.94
C ALA A 190 0.59 2.86 -12.03
N ASP A 191 1.21 1.72 -11.70
CA ASP A 191 1.30 0.54 -12.55
C ASP A 191 -0.04 -0.19 -12.74
N GLN A 192 -1.08 0.15 -11.96
CA GLN A 192 -2.41 -0.46 -12.03
C GLN A 192 -3.41 0.48 -12.70
N ALA A 193 -4.06 0.00 -13.76
CA ALA A 193 -5.18 0.64 -14.45
C ALA A 193 -4.92 2.05 -15.04
N SER A 194 -3.81 2.72 -14.70
CA SER A 194 -3.49 4.06 -15.21
C SER A 194 -2.87 4.03 -16.60
N LEU A 195 -2.19 2.93 -16.94
CA LEU A 195 -1.45 2.79 -18.20
C LEU A 195 -2.34 2.30 -19.33
N ASN A 196 -1.98 2.67 -20.56
CA ASN A 196 -2.64 2.16 -21.75
C ASN A 196 -2.28 0.69 -22.01
N GLY A 197 -3.07 -0.25 -21.52
CA GLY A 197 -2.88 -1.69 -21.72
C GLY A 197 -2.99 -2.16 -23.19
N TYR A 198 -3.51 -1.33 -24.09
CA TYR A 198 -3.60 -1.64 -25.52
C TYR A 198 -2.37 -1.21 -26.33
N ALA A 199 -1.45 -0.46 -25.74
CA ALA A 199 -0.22 -0.03 -26.43
C ALA A 199 0.56 -1.19 -27.05
N TYR A 200 0.61 -2.35 -26.39
CA TYR A 200 1.25 -3.57 -26.93
C TYR A 200 0.44 -4.23 -28.05
N LYS A 201 -0.91 -4.19 -28.00
CA LYS A 201 -1.76 -4.70 -29.08
C LYS A 201 -1.66 -3.80 -30.30
N ASN A 202 -1.67 -2.49 -30.09
CA ASN A 202 -1.62 -1.48 -31.14
C ASN A 202 -0.26 -1.47 -31.86
N SER A 203 0.85 -1.78 -31.16
CA SER A 203 2.18 -1.90 -31.79
C SER A 203 2.30 -3.08 -32.77
N LYS A 204 1.35 -4.03 -32.76
CA LYS A 204 1.31 -5.20 -33.64
C LYS A 204 0.28 -5.11 -34.79
N SER A 205 -0.60 -4.10 -34.78
CA SER A 205 -1.56 -3.87 -35.86
C SER A 205 -1.00 -2.86 -36.86
N GLU A 206 -1.08 -3.17 -38.16
CA GLU A 206 -0.67 -2.26 -39.22
C GLU A 206 -1.64 -1.10 -39.45
N GLU A 207 -2.84 -1.15 -38.84
CA GLU A 207 -3.86 -0.11 -38.88
C GLU A 207 -4.02 0.49 -37.47
N TRP A 208 -3.54 1.71 -37.27
CA TRP A 208 -3.72 2.51 -36.08
C TRP A 208 -5.06 3.27 -36.18
N GLU A 209 -6.05 2.87 -35.39
CA GLU A 209 -7.16 3.74 -35.04
C GLU A 209 -6.85 4.39 -33.68
N ASP A 210 -6.92 5.72 -33.64
CA ASP A 210 -6.59 6.55 -32.45
C ASP A 210 -7.52 6.32 -31.22
N ASP A 211 -8.48 5.40 -31.31
CA ASP A 211 -9.56 5.21 -30.33
C ASP A 211 -9.38 4.05 -29.37
N GLU A 212 -8.29 3.28 -29.43
CA GLU A 212 -8.08 2.11 -28.55
C GLU A 212 -7.25 2.42 -27.30
N TYR A 213 -7.69 3.37 -26.50
CA TYR A 213 -7.17 3.55 -25.14
C TYR A 213 -8.02 2.78 -24.12
N THR A 214 -7.38 2.33 -23.03
CA THR A 214 -8.18 1.81 -21.91
C THR A 214 -9.10 2.91 -21.38
N THR A 215 -10.30 2.54 -20.96
CA THR A 215 -11.31 3.52 -20.48
C THR A 215 -10.81 4.38 -19.32
N THR A 216 -9.97 3.81 -18.45
CA THR A 216 -9.37 4.55 -17.32
C THR A 216 -8.33 5.54 -17.81
N TYR A 217 -7.41 5.14 -18.70
CA TYR A 217 -6.42 6.03 -19.32
C TYR A 217 -7.10 7.22 -20.02
N SER A 218 -8.09 6.94 -20.86
CA SER A 218 -8.87 8.00 -21.54
C SER A 218 -9.51 8.98 -20.55
N SER A 219 -10.02 8.49 -19.42
CA SER A 219 -10.60 9.35 -18.38
C SER A 219 -9.53 10.20 -17.67
N ILE A 220 -8.34 9.67 -17.46
CA ILE A 220 -7.20 10.44 -16.93
C ILE A 220 -6.80 11.55 -17.92
N MET A 221 -6.73 11.24 -19.22
CA MET A 221 -6.44 12.25 -20.23
C MET A 221 -7.49 13.36 -20.28
N LYS A 222 -8.78 13.04 -20.17
CA LYS A 222 -9.87 14.03 -20.08
C LYS A 222 -9.72 14.91 -18.83
N LEU A 223 -9.33 14.33 -17.70
CA LEU A 223 -9.08 15.09 -16.47
C LEU A 223 -7.88 16.02 -16.63
N LYS A 224 -6.74 15.53 -17.16
CA LYS A 224 -5.57 16.36 -17.43
C LYS A 224 -5.91 17.52 -18.37
N GLY A 225 -6.71 17.28 -19.42
CA GLY A 225 -7.17 18.30 -20.34
C GLY A 225 -8.11 19.35 -19.71
N ALA A 226 -8.74 19.05 -18.58
CA ALA A 226 -9.58 20.01 -17.84
C ALA A 226 -8.75 20.96 -16.93
N LEU A 227 -7.44 20.70 -16.75
CA LEU A 227 -6.55 21.38 -15.80
C LEU A 227 -5.47 22.16 -16.57
N ALA A 228 -5.43 23.47 -16.40
CA ALA A 228 -4.48 24.33 -17.11
C ALA A 228 -3.04 24.16 -16.59
N ASN A 229 -2.86 24.16 -15.27
CA ASN A 229 -1.56 24.01 -14.61
C ASN A 229 -1.61 22.81 -13.66
N HIS A 230 -0.97 21.71 -14.03
CA HIS A 230 -0.99 20.51 -13.21
C HIS A 230 0.29 19.69 -13.30
N SER A 231 0.60 19.03 -12.19
CA SER A 231 1.64 18.00 -12.10
C SER A 231 1.00 16.65 -11.80
N TYR A 232 1.42 15.61 -12.53
CA TYR A 232 0.95 14.25 -12.36
C TYR A 232 2.09 13.40 -11.82
N ILE A 233 1.95 12.87 -10.61
CA ILE A 233 3.00 12.11 -9.93
C ILE A 233 2.54 10.67 -9.78
N GLN A 234 3.28 9.79 -10.40
CA GLN A 234 3.08 8.34 -10.37
C GLN A 234 3.86 7.75 -9.20
N TYR A 235 3.19 7.17 -8.22
CA TYR A 235 3.80 6.38 -7.15
C TYR A 235 3.65 4.90 -7.44
N THR A 236 4.75 4.15 -7.41
CA THR A 236 4.72 2.68 -7.58
C THR A 236 5.91 2.00 -6.93
N ALA A 237 5.74 0.71 -6.61
CA ALA A 237 6.84 -0.18 -6.23
C ALA A 237 7.34 -1.02 -7.42
N THR A 238 6.59 -1.04 -8.55
CA THR A 238 6.88 -1.82 -9.76
C THR A 238 6.94 -0.88 -10.97
N PRO A 239 8.06 -0.18 -11.17
CA PRO A 239 8.18 0.91 -12.14
C PRO A 239 8.25 0.45 -13.60
N GLN A 240 8.28 -0.86 -13.87
CA GLN A 240 8.44 -1.39 -15.23
C GLN A 240 7.36 -0.88 -16.18
N GLY A 241 6.10 -0.84 -15.74
CA GLY A 241 5.00 -0.30 -16.53
C GLY A 241 5.23 1.16 -16.89
N PRO A 242 5.31 2.09 -15.94
CA PRO A 242 5.56 3.51 -16.20
C PRO A 242 6.84 3.81 -17.01
N LEU A 243 7.90 3.05 -16.80
CA LEU A 243 9.18 3.26 -17.51
C LEU A 243 9.18 2.73 -18.95
N LEU A 244 8.34 1.74 -19.26
CA LEU A 244 8.24 1.15 -20.59
C LEU A 244 7.21 1.84 -21.50
N ILE A 245 6.53 2.88 -21.01
CA ILE A 245 5.65 3.70 -21.85
C ILE A 245 6.47 4.44 -22.90
N SER A 246 5.91 4.58 -24.10
CA SER A 246 6.51 5.40 -25.15
C SER A 246 6.79 6.82 -24.65
N ILE A 247 7.96 7.38 -25.00
CA ILE A 247 8.33 8.77 -24.65
C ILE A 247 7.30 9.78 -25.17
N MET A 248 6.54 9.42 -26.19
CA MET A 248 5.47 10.23 -26.77
C MET A 248 4.17 10.20 -25.98
N ASP A 249 4.04 9.28 -25.03
CA ASP A 249 2.85 9.17 -24.19
C ASP A 249 2.76 10.33 -23.17
N LEU A 250 1.56 10.86 -22.99
CA LEU A 250 1.30 11.96 -22.05
C LEU A 250 1.47 11.58 -20.57
N LEU A 251 1.53 10.28 -20.26
CA LEU A 251 1.87 9.75 -18.94
C LEU A 251 3.33 9.31 -18.82
N SER A 252 4.15 9.52 -19.87
CA SER A 252 5.59 9.25 -19.80
C SER A 252 6.25 10.18 -18.79
N PRO A 253 6.93 9.64 -17.75
CA PRO A 253 7.57 10.46 -16.73
C PRO A 253 8.75 11.24 -17.31
N LYS A 254 8.84 12.54 -16.97
CA LYS A 254 9.95 13.42 -17.33
C LYS A 254 11.10 13.34 -16.32
N HIS A 255 10.77 13.09 -15.07
CA HIS A 255 11.70 12.96 -13.95
C HIS A 255 11.32 11.75 -13.12
N HIS A 256 12.28 11.20 -12.39
CA HIS A 256 12.05 10.12 -11.46
C HIS A 256 12.84 10.36 -10.17
N THR A 257 12.23 10.00 -9.05
CA THR A 257 12.85 9.99 -7.72
C THR A 257 12.67 8.61 -7.12
N VAL A 258 13.72 8.07 -6.53
CA VAL A 258 13.69 6.78 -5.83
C VAL A 258 13.71 7.06 -4.33
N LEU A 259 12.67 6.61 -3.64
CA LEU A 259 12.56 6.79 -2.19
C LEU A 259 13.52 5.84 -1.47
N THR A 260 14.23 6.38 -0.49
CA THR A 260 15.09 5.63 0.40
C THR A 260 14.24 4.93 1.47
N PRO A 261 14.30 3.61 1.59
CA PRO A 261 13.58 2.91 2.66
C PRO A 261 14.20 3.25 4.03
N GLY A 262 13.39 3.24 5.08
CA GLY A 262 13.88 3.42 6.44
C GLY A 262 14.92 2.35 6.83
N LYS A 263 15.76 2.65 7.82
CA LYS A 263 16.86 1.75 8.26
C LYS A 263 16.37 0.37 8.71
N THR A 264 15.17 0.29 9.23
CA THR A 264 14.54 -0.95 9.70
C THR A 264 13.69 -1.64 8.64
N TYR A 265 13.73 -1.16 7.40
CA TYR A 265 12.93 -1.74 6.33
C TYR A 265 13.38 -3.15 6.01
N THR A 266 12.47 -4.10 6.17
CA THR A 266 12.66 -5.50 5.79
C THR A 266 11.96 -5.77 4.46
N GLY A 267 12.74 -6.10 3.44
CA GLY A 267 12.22 -6.28 2.07
C GLY A 267 12.94 -7.37 1.30
N GLY A 268 12.77 -7.35 -0.02
CA GLY A 268 13.31 -8.39 -0.89
C GLY A 268 14.82 -8.63 -0.74
N LYS A 269 15.61 -7.58 -0.50
CA LYS A 269 17.04 -7.74 -0.25
C LYS A 269 17.29 -8.58 1.00
N THR A 270 16.60 -8.27 2.10
CA THR A 270 16.71 -9.02 3.35
C THR A 270 16.37 -10.49 3.14
N PHE A 271 15.18 -10.77 2.58
CA PHE A 271 14.70 -12.15 2.44
C PHE A 271 15.48 -12.96 1.41
N PHE A 272 15.91 -12.36 0.28
CA PHE A 272 16.50 -13.14 -0.83
C PHE A 272 18.04 -13.06 -0.89
N CYS A 273 18.65 -12.10 -0.18
CA CYS A 273 20.11 -11.90 -0.24
C CYS A 273 20.77 -11.98 1.13
N ASP A 274 20.30 -11.16 2.08
CA ASP A 274 20.98 -11.02 3.38
C ASP A 274 20.65 -12.19 4.32
N GLU A 275 19.36 -12.59 4.38
CA GLU A 275 18.83 -13.60 5.30
C GLU A 275 17.94 -14.63 4.57
N PRO A 276 18.49 -15.40 3.60
CA PRO A 276 17.67 -16.32 2.81
C PRO A 276 17.06 -17.46 3.67
N GLY A 277 17.58 -17.68 4.88
CA GLY A 277 17.02 -18.61 5.85
C GLY A 277 15.61 -18.24 6.36
N LEU A 278 15.16 -17.00 6.15
CA LEU A 278 13.77 -16.59 6.45
C LEU A 278 12.74 -17.12 5.46
N ILE A 279 13.18 -17.71 4.33
CA ILE A 279 12.29 -18.29 3.32
C ILE A 279 12.23 -19.80 3.48
N ILE A 280 11.04 -20.29 3.76
CA ILE A 280 10.75 -21.74 3.83
C ILE A 280 9.96 -22.14 2.58
N THR A 281 10.49 -23.11 1.82
CA THR A 281 9.85 -23.59 0.60
C THR A 281 8.69 -24.52 0.94
N ILE A 282 7.51 -24.23 0.40
CA ILE A 282 6.34 -25.13 0.47
C ILE A 282 6.58 -26.31 -0.49
N PRO A 283 6.44 -27.56 -0.05
CA PRO A 283 6.56 -28.74 -0.92
C PRO A 283 5.57 -28.68 -2.09
N GLU A 284 5.98 -29.11 -3.29
CA GLU A 284 5.14 -29.04 -4.49
C GLU A 284 3.79 -29.80 -4.31
N GLY A 285 3.80 -30.91 -3.60
CA GLY A 285 2.59 -31.69 -3.29
C GLY A 285 1.59 -30.98 -2.37
N GLU A 286 2.02 -29.94 -1.68
CA GLU A 286 1.22 -29.12 -0.75
C GLU A 286 0.76 -27.80 -1.37
N VAL A 287 1.17 -27.51 -2.61
CA VAL A 287 0.74 -26.30 -3.31
C VAL A 287 -0.68 -26.49 -3.84
N PHE A 288 -1.60 -25.61 -3.42
CA PHE A 288 -2.97 -25.60 -3.91
C PHE A 288 -3.06 -24.93 -5.28
N HIS A 289 -3.51 -25.70 -6.28
CA HIS A 289 -3.85 -25.19 -7.60
C HIS A 289 -5.34 -25.41 -7.84
N SER A 290 -6.13 -24.36 -7.91
CA SER A 290 -7.59 -24.37 -8.02
C SER A 290 -8.16 -25.29 -9.13
N LYS A 291 -7.34 -25.64 -10.14
CA LYS A 291 -7.74 -26.50 -11.28
C LYS A 291 -7.20 -27.92 -11.21
N HIS A 292 -6.14 -28.19 -10.46
CA HIS A 292 -5.40 -29.46 -10.56
C HIS A 292 -5.03 -30.11 -9.23
N ASN A 293 -5.07 -29.39 -8.12
CA ASN A 293 -4.75 -29.94 -6.81
C ASN A 293 -5.89 -29.67 -5.83
N ASN A 294 -6.59 -30.72 -5.49
CA ASN A 294 -7.70 -30.67 -4.55
C ASN A 294 -7.21 -31.23 -3.21
N LEU A 295 -6.37 -30.45 -2.49
CA LEU A 295 -5.94 -30.81 -1.16
C LEU A 295 -7.15 -31.19 -0.30
N ALA A 296 -7.14 -32.38 0.29
CA ALA A 296 -8.21 -32.84 1.16
C ALA A 296 -8.16 -32.18 2.52
N ASP A 297 -6.93 -32.05 3.05
CA ASP A 297 -6.64 -31.55 4.39
C ASP A 297 -5.68 -30.36 4.38
N CYS A 298 -5.53 -29.69 5.51
CA CYS A 298 -4.59 -28.58 5.69
C CYS A 298 -3.15 -29.07 5.47
N PRO A 299 -2.35 -28.40 4.62
CA PRO A 299 -0.96 -28.79 4.40
C PRO A 299 -0.11 -28.71 5.68
N ASP A 300 0.80 -29.66 5.86
CA ASP A 300 1.72 -29.67 7.01
C ASP A 300 2.60 -28.43 7.06
N SER A 301 3.05 -27.92 5.90
CA SER A 301 3.79 -26.67 5.80
C SER A 301 3.02 -25.46 6.34
N LEU A 302 1.69 -25.44 6.17
CA LEU A 302 0.86 -24.38 6.72
C LEU A 302 0.64 -24.53 8.22
N VAL A 303 0.51 -25.75 8.73
CA VAL A 303 0.46 -26.05 10.17
C VAL A 303 1.76 -25.58 10.83
N ASN A 304 2.91 -25.91 10.24
CA ASN A 304 4.22 -25.46 10.73
C ASN A 304 4.31 -23.93 10.71
N ALA A 305 3.84 -23.25 9.66
CA ALA A 305 3.83 -21.78 9.59
C ALA A 305 2.93 -21.15 10.67
N LEU A 306 1.80 -21.78 11.03
CA LEU A 306 0.97 -21.36 12.16
C LEU A 306 1.72 -21.48 13.50
N GLN A 307 2.40 -22.62 13.71
CA GLN A 307 3.18 -22.84 14.92
C GLN A 307 4.33 -21.82 15.05
N LEU A 308 5.03 -21.53 13.94
CA LEU A 308 6.07 -20.50 13.90
C LEU A 308 5.50 -19.11 14.22
N HIS A 309 4.32 -18.78 13.69
CA HIS A 309 3.66 -17.51 14.01
C HIS A 309 3.32 -17.40 15.49
N LEU A 310 2.69 -18.43 16.08
CA LEU A 310 2.29 -18.42 17.49
C LEU A 310 3.50 -18.36 18.42
N MET A 311 4.59 -19.09 18.10
CA MET A 311 5.86 -18.99 18.84
C MET A 311 6.47 -17.59 18.68
N GLY A 312 6.39 -16.98 17.50
CA GLY A 312 6.81 -15.60 17.29
C GLY A 312 6.02 -14.61 18.16
N VAL A 313 4.70 -14.80 18.30
CA VAL A 313 3.86 -14.03 19.23
C VAL A 313 4.31 -14.25 20.67
N ALA A 314 4.58 -15.49 21.08
CA ALA A 314 5.09 -15.80 22.42
C ALA A 314 6.40 -15.03 22.72
N ILE A 315 7.34 -15.07 21.80
CA ILE A 315 8.64 -14.41 21.96
C ILE A 315 8.48 -12.89 22.00
N ILE A 316 7.87 -12.30 20.98
CA ILE A 316 7.90 -10.83 20.77
C ILE A 316 6.87 -10.12 21.66
N VAL A 317 5.67 -10.68 21.82
CA VAL A 317 4.57 -10.02 22.54
C VAL A 317 4.59 -10.37 24.03
N LYS A 318 4.70 -11.66 24.38
CA LYS A 318 4.56 -12.07 25.76
C LYS A 318 5.90 -12.01 26.53
N LEU A 319 6.98 -12.55 25.99
CA LEU A 319 8.26 -12.64 26.69
C LEU A 319 9.07 -11.33 26.59
N LEU A 320 9.23 -10.76 25.40
CA LEU A 320 10.04 -9.56 25.19
C LEU A 320 9.26 -8.26 25.29
N GLN A 321 7.93 -8.30 25.16
CA GLN A 321 7.02 -7.15 25.21
C GLN A 321 7.42 -5.99 24.26
N LYS A 322 8.00 -6.35 23.11
CA LYS A 322 8.43 -5.38 22.09
C LYS A 322 7.27 -4.84 21.27
N GLU A 323 6.23 -5.65 21.08
CA GLU A 323 5.03 -5.31 20.30
C GLU A 323 3.79 -5.72 21.08
N SER A 324 2.64 -5.13 20.72
CA SER A 324 1.34 -5.47 21.33
C SER A 324 0.63 -6.64 20.65
N PHE A 325 0.93 -6.86 19.37
CA PHE A 325 0.41 -7.97 18.57
C PHE A 325 1.33 -8.28 17.39
N LEU A 326 1.15 -9.47 16.80
CA LEU A 326 1.72 -9.84 15.52
C LEU A 326 0.64 -10.39 14.59
N SER A 327 0.91 -10.31 13.28
CA SER A 327 -0.01 -10.78 12.23
C SER A 327 0.63 -11.84 11.34
N MET A 328 -0.21 -12.75 10.85
CA MET A 328 0.10 -13.71 9.80
C MET A 328 -0.83 -13.50 8.62
N MET A 329 -0.29 -13.61 7.40
CA MET A 329 -1.08 -13.56 6.17
C MET A 329 -1.01 -14.89 5.44
N ILE A 330 -2.17 -15.42 5.06
CA ILE A 330 -2.31 -16.65 4.28
C ILE A 330 -2.98 -16.32 2.96
N HIS A 331 -2.26 -16.53 1.86
CA HIS A 331 -2.73 -16.30 0.50
C HIS A 331 -2.53 -17.56 -0.34
N ALA A 332 -3.55 -18.41 -0.32
CA ALA A 332 -3.47 -19.74 -0.94
C ALA A 332 -3.69 -19.71 -2.46
N ASP A 333 -4.67 -18.92 -2.92
CA ASP A 333 -5.06 -18.79 -4.32
C ASP A 333 -5.77 -17.44 -4.55
N ARG A 334 -5.97 -17.06 -5.81
CA ARG A 334 -6.83 -15.94 -6.19
C ARG A 334 -8.32 -16.25 -6.00
N ASP A 335 -8.68 -17.52 -5.98
CA ASP A 335 -10.05 -17.98 -5.82
C ASP A 335 -10.52 -17.77 -4.37
N GLN A 336 -11.73 -17.22 -4.24
CA GLN A 336 -12.35 -16.97 -2.94
C GLN A 336 -12.79 -18.26 -2.26
N ASP A 337 -13.20 -19.29 -3.04
CA ASP A 337 -13.61 -20.60 -2.50
C ASP A 337 -12.41 -21.32 -1.87
N ALA A 338 -11.21 -21.17 -2.47
CA ALA A 338 -9.97 -21.65 -1.87
C ALA A 338 -9.67 -20.95 -0.55
N SER A 339 -9.81 -19.60 -0.51
CA SER A 339 -9.61 -18.83 0.72
C SER A 339 -10.58 -19.23 1.82
N GLU A 340 -11.86 -19.50 1.50
CA GLU A 340 -12.85 -20.00 2.46
C GLU A 340 -12.50 -21.40 2.99
N LYS A 341 -11.92 -22.27 2.15
CA LYS A 341 -11.45 -23.59 2.54
C LYS A 341 -10.29 -23.50 3.52
N PHE A 342 -9.28 -22.70 3.21
CA PHE A 342 -8.13 -22.46 4.08
C PHE A 342 -8.56 -21.83 5.40
N TYR A 343 -9.44 -20.84 5.37
CA TYR A 343 -10.00 -20.22 6.58
C TYR A 343 -10.65 -21.26 7.51
N ARG A 344 -11.46 -22.17 6.96
CA ARG A 344 -12.10 -23.24 7.76
C ARG A 344 -11.07 -24.18 8.37
N TRP A 345 -10.03 -24.57 7.63
CA TRP A 345 -8.96 -25.39 8.18
C TRP A 345 -8.25 -24.72 9.34
N ILE A 346 -7.81 -23.47 9.14
CA ILE A 346 -7.12 -22.69 10.18
C ILE A 346 -7.98 -22.56 11.43
N LYS A 347 -9.23 -22.18 11.26
CA LYS A 347 -10.15 -22.05 12.39
C LYS A 347 -10.32 -23.36 13.13
N ASN A 348 -10.55 -24.46 12.42
CA ASN A 348 -10.68 -25.79 13.03
C ASN A 348 -9.41 -26.21 13.78
N ILE A 349 -8.22 -25.89 13.26
CA ILE A 349 -6.95 -26.20 13.93
C ILE A 349 -6.82 -25.38 15.21
N ILE A 350 -7.04 -24.07 15.17
CA ILE A 350 -6.97 -23.19 16.35
C ILE A 350 -8.00 -23.64 17.41
N ASP A 351 -9.24 -23.95 17.00
CA ASP A 351 -10.28 -24.45 17.91
C ASP A 351 -9.90 -25.80 18.51
N ALA A 352 -9.32 -26.72 17.75
CA ALA A 352 -8.86 -28.02 18.22
C ALA A 352 -7.69 -27.88 19.23
N TRP A 353 -6.70 -27.05 18.91
CA TRP A 353 -5.56 -26.79 19.82
C TRP A 353 -6.03 -26.11 21.10
N SER A 354 -6.95 -25.17 21.02
CA SER A 354 -7.56 -24.54 22.21
C SER A 354 -8.25 -25.57 23.12
N ASN A 355 -9.00 -26.53 22.55
CA ASN A 355 -9.65 -27.57 23.33
C ASN A 355 -8.65 -28.52 24.00
N ILE A 356 -7.58 -28.92 23.30
CA ILE A 356 -6.53 -29.79 23.85
C ILE A 356 -5.84 -29.08 25.03
N LEU A 357 -5.47 -27.81 24.86
CA LEU A 357 -4.79 -27.04 25.91
C LEU A 357 -5.69 -26.77 27.11
N ALA A 358 -6.99 -26.49 26.89
CA ALA A 358 -7.96 -26.34 27.97
C ALA A 358 -8.11 -27.58 28.85
N ASN A 359 -7.96 -28.77 28.27
CA ASN A 359 -7.96 -30.04 29.03
C ASN A 359 -6.58 -30.33 29.66
N GLY A 360 -5.52 -29.66 29.19
CA GLY A 360 -4.15 -29.82 29.67
C GLY A 360 -3.59 -31.23 29.48
N GLU A 361 -2.67 -31.65 30.33
CA GLU A 361 -1.98 -32.96 30.27
C GLU A 361 -2.93 -34.18 30.35
N GLN A 362 -4.19 -33.97 30.68
CA GLN A 362 -5.21 -35.04 30.70
C GLN A 362 -5.74 -35.36 29.31
N ASP A 363 -5.56 -34.46 28.34
CA ASP A 363 -5.93 -34.70 26.96
C ASP A 363 -4.91 -35.64 26.28
N LEU A 364 -5.42 -36.62 25.56
CA LEU A 364 -4.58 -37.60 24.84
C LEU A 364 -3.71 -36.94 23.75
N GLY A 365 -4.16 -35.83 23.20
CA GLY A 365 -3.48 -35.03 22.17
C GLY A 365 -2.45 -34.03 22.73
N TYR A 366 -2.41 -33.80 24.05
CA TYR A 366 -1.57 -32.74 24.63
C TYR A 366 -0.07 -32.95 24.35
N GLN A 367 0.43 -34.16 24.61
CA GLN A 367 1.84 -34.45 24.38
C GLN A 367 2.19 -34.41 22.88
N GLU A 368 1.33 -34.90 22.01
CA GLU A 368 1.53 -34.84 20.57
C GLU A 368 1.57 -33.41 20.07
N LEU A 369 0.68 -32.54 20.57
CA LEU A 369 0.66 -31.11 20.25
C LEU A 369 1.95 -30.43 20.74
N LYS A 370 2.38 -30.68 21.98
CA LYS A 370 3.63 -30.12 22.53
C LYS A 370 4.85 -30.57 21.70
N ASP A 371 4.94 -31.85 21.35
CA ASP A 371 6.02 -32.40 20.52
C ASP A 371 6.01 -31.81 19.09
N SER A 372 4.84 -31.51 18.56
CA SER A 372 4.71 -30.85 17.25
C SER A 372 5.28 -29.42 17.28
N PHE A 373 4.97 -28.62 18.30
CA PHE A 373 5.58 -27.30 18.49
C PHE A 373 7.09 -27.41 18.76
N ALA A 374 7.53 -28.39 19.55
CA ALA A 374 8.95 -28.61 19.84
C ALA A 374 9.76 -28.92 18.57
N LYS A 375 9.18 -29.61 17.58
CA LYS A 375 9.82 -29.84 16.28
C LYS A 375 10.03 -28.54 15.48
N CYS A 376 9.16 -27.54 15.62
CA CYS A 376 9.27 -26.25 14.96
C CYS A 376 10.17 -25.25 15.73
N TYR A 377 10.49 -25.51 16.99
CA TYR A 377 11.25 -24.61 17.83
C TYR A 377 12.63 -24.20 17.26
N PRO A 378 13.47 -25.11 16.71
CA PRO A 378 14.76 -24.72 16.12
C PRO A 378 14.60 -23.66 15.02
N GLU A 379 13.52 -23.76 14.23
CA GLU A 379 13.23 -22.81 13.18
C GLU A 379 12.82 -21.45 13.75
N SER A 380 12.05 -21.42 14.83
CA SER A 380 11.59 -20.19 15.48
C SER A 380 12.72 -19.35 16.10
N ILE A 381 13.83 -19.99 16.48
CA ILE A 381 15.00 -19.34 17.10
C ILE A 381 16.19 -19.23 16.14
N ARG A 382 16.08 -19.67 14.90
CA ARG A 382 17.18 -19.69 13.90
C ARG A 382 17.91 -18.36 13.82
N MET A 383 17.20 -17.23 13.85
CA MET A 383 17.79 -15.90 13.74
C MET A 383 18.60 -15.52 14.99
N TYR A 384 18.16 -15.94 16.17
CA TYR A 384 18.93 -15.76 17.39
C TYR A 384 20.27 -16.50 17.31
N GLU A 385 20.25 -17.75 16.81
CA GLU A 385 21.46 -18.55 16.62
C GLU A 385 22.37 -17.92 15.55
N ALA A 386 21.82 -17.46 14.43
CA ALA A 386 22.59 -16.82 13.37
C ALA A 386 23.31 -15.55 13.84
N HIS A 387 22.71 -14.79 14.75
CA HIS A 387 23.27 -13.57 15.30
C HIS A 387 24.01 -13.78 16.63
N ASN A 388 24.17 -15.03 17.10
CA ASN A 388 24.77 -15.37 18.41
C ASN A 388 24.05 -14.69 19.59
N GLU A 389 22.73 -14.52 19.48
CA GLU A 389 21.89 -13.96 20.53
C GLU A 389 21.29 -15.10 21.39
N SER A 390 20.98 -14.80 22.67
CA SER A 390 20.32 -15.74 23.56
C SER A 390 18.85 -15.82 23.24
N ALA A 391 18.37 -16.98 22.79
CA ALA A 391 16.96 -17.25 22.53
C ALA A 391 16.21 -17.66 23.81
N PRO A 392 14.90 -17.36 23.95
CA PRO A 392 14.04 -17.95 24.95
C PRO A 392 14.01 -19.48 24.85
N SER A 393 13.88 -20.19 25.95
CA SER A 393 13.76 -21.65 25.93
C SER A 393 12.41 -22.09 25.37
N PHE A 394 12.33 -23.32 24.86
CA PHE A 394 11.05 -23.89 24.40
C PHE A 394 9.99 -23.88 25.50
N GLU A 395 10.36 -24.20 26.72
CA GLU A 395 9.43 -24.25 27.86
C GLU A 395 8.87 -22.84 28.19
N ASP A 396 9.69 -21.78 28.10
CA ASP A 396 9.22 -20.41 28.29
C ASP A 396 8.21 -20.02 27.21
N ILE A 397 8.45 -20.42 25.96
CA ILE A 397 7.54 -20.19 24.83
C ILE A 397 6.25 -20.99 25.03
N TRP A 398 6.37 -22.28 25.35
CA TRP A 398 5.25 -23.19 25.50
C TRP A 398 4.28 -22.73 26.60
N CYS A 399 4.79 -22.21 27.70
CA CYS A 399 3.96 -21.68 28.79
C CYS A 399 3.07 -20.50 28.35
N CYS A 400 3.35 -19.84 27.25
CA CYS A 400 2.54 -18.73 26.72
C CYS A 400 1.52 -19.16 25.66
N ILE A 401 1.65 -20.38 25.08
CA ILE A 401 0.92 -20.80 23.88
C ILE A 401 -0.60 -20.88 24.14
N ASP A 402 -1.04 -21.32 25.29
CA ASP A 402 -2.46 -21.42 25.64
C ASP A 402 -3.15 -20.05 25.58
N ASP A 403 -2.60 -19.08 26.31
CA ASP A 403 -3.11 -17.70 26.31
C ASP A 403 -3.14 -17.08 24.90
N ILE A 404 -2.12 -17.39 24.08
CA ILE A 404 -2.03 -16.85 22.73
C ILE A 404 -3.07 -17.45 21.80
N ILE A 405 -3.27 -18.78 21.87
CA ILE A 405 -4.29 -19.46 21.06
C ILE A 405 -5.69 -18.92 21.40
N LEU A 406 -5.97 -18.73 22.69
CA LEU A 406 -7.25 -18.14 23.14
C LEU A 406 -7.44 -16.69 22.68
N ASP A 407 -6.34 -15.93 22.55
CA ASP A 407 -6.35 -14.51 22.10
C ASP A 407 -5.92 -14.41 20.61
N THR A 408 -6.20 -15.43 19.80
CA THR A 408 -5.95 -15.45 18.37
C THR A 408 -7.22 -15.14 17.59
N ASN A 409 -7.17 -14.09 16.76
CA ASN A 409 -8.26 -13.73 15.86
C ASN A 409 -7.97 -14.24 14.44
N VAL A 410 -8.86 -15.05 13.88
CA VAL A 410 -8.78 -15.56 12.50
C VAL A 410 -9.84 -14.87 11.65
N GLU A 411 -9.42 -14.13 10.63
CA GLU A 411 -10.31 -13.37 9.76
C GLU A 411 -10.22 -13.79 8.29
N LEU A 412 -11.39 -13.91 7.64
CA LEU A 412 -11.52 -14.13 6.20
C LEU A 412 -11.67 -12.80 5.46
N VAL A 413 -10.68 -12.45 4.62
CA VAL A 413 -10.61 -11.19 3.88
C VAL A 413 -10.88 -11.43 2.40
N ILE A 414 -12.16 -11.49 2.02
CA ILE A 414 -12.61 -11.70 0.63
C ILE A 414 -13.69 -10.71 0.21
N SER A 415 -13.86 -10.51 -1.10
CA SER A 415 -14.81 -9.51 -1.63
C SER A 415 -16.29 -9.92 -1.51
N ARG A 416 -16.61 -11.20 -1.36
CA ARG A 416 -18.01 -11.69 -1.19
C ARG A 416 -18.66 -11.17 0.09
N ASN A 417 -17.90 -10.92 1.13
CA ASN A 417 -18.40 -10.38 2.40
C ASN A 417 -18.95 -8.95 2.29
N LYS A 418 -18.77 -8.28 1.13
CA LYS A 418 -19.30 -6.92 0.87
C LYS A 418 -20.82 -6.82 0.71
N ARG A 419 -21.55 -7.94 0.54
CA ARG A 419 -23.02 -7.90 0.37
C ARG A 419 -23.77 -7.44 1.63
N GLN A 420 -23.10 -7.36 2.79
CA GLN A 420 -23.68 -6.88 4.05
C GLN A 420 -23.25 -5.43 4.41
N GLY A 421 -22.66 -4.67 3.50
CA GLY A 421 -22.45 -3.22 3.67
C GLY A 421 -21.33 -2.81 4.64
N GLU A 422 -20.62 -3.74 5.24
CA GLU A 422 -19.56 -3.46 6.20
C GLU A 422 -18.18 -3.77 5.61
N ASN A 423 -17.41 -2.73 5.30
CA ASN A 423 -15.96 -2.83 5.32
C ASN A 423 -15.54 -3.00 6.80
N LYS A 424 -15.56 -4.23 7.31
CA LYS A 424 -15.09 -4.50 8.67
C LYS A 424 -13.59 -4.16 8.67
N GLU A 425 -13.24 -3.08 9.32
CA GLU A 425 -11.84 -2.79 9.62
C GLU A 425 -11.36 -3.82 10.62
N ILE A 426 -10.12 -4.28 10.41
CA ILE A 426 -9.49 -5.15 11.39
C ILE A 426 -9.18 -4.28 12.61
N ASP A 427 -9.70 -4.67 13.75
CA ASP A 427 -9.35 -4.07 15.03
C ASP A 427 -8.07 -4.74 15.55
N TRP A 428 -6.94 -4.18 15.16
CA TRP A 428 -5.63 -4.68 15.55
C TRP A 428 -5.38 -4.69 17.07
N ALA A 429 -6.11 -3.89 17.83
CA ALA A 429 -5.99 -3.84 19.28
C ALA A 429 -6.80 -4.95 19.99
N SER A 430 -7.64 -5.70 19.26
CA SER A 430 -8.56 -6.67 19.83
C SER A 430 -7.90 -7.98 20.27
N SER A 431 -6.70 -8.30 19.77
CA SER A 431 -6.04 -9.59 20.02
C SER A 431 -4.53 -9.46 19.89
N CYS A 432 -3.77 -10.31 20.57
CA CYS A 432 -2.32 -10.34 20.44
C CYS A 432 -1.82 -11.10 19.19
N SER A 433 -2.68 -11.89 18.55
CA SER A 433 -2.38 -12.65 17.34
C SER A 433 -3.50 -12.50 16.32
N HIS A 434 -3.16 -12.09 15.09
CA HIS A 434 -4.10 -11.95 13.98
C HIS A 434 -3.68 -12.85 12.81
N ILE A 435 -4.58 -13.69 12.33
CA ILE A 435 -4.38 -14.55 11.18
C ILE A 435 -5.37 -14.16 10.08
N LEU A 436 -4.86 -13.61 8.98
CA LEU A 436 -5.65 -13.16 7.86
C LEU A 436 -5.58 -14.15 6.73
N VAL A 437 -6.72 -14.70 6.34
CA VAL A 437 -6.83 -15.61 5.19
C VAL A 437 -7.58 -14.91 4.07
N GLY A 438 -7.00 -14.83 2.88
CA GLY A 438 -7.65 -14.12 1.79
C GLY A 438 -7.09 -14.38 0.42
N ALA A 439 -7.73 -13.75 -0.57
CA ALA A 439 -7.38 -13.77 -1.98
C ALA A 439 -6.89 -12.39 -2.42
N ASP A 440 -7.28 -11.95 -3.62
CA ASP A 440 -6.89 -10.66 -4.20
C ASP A 440 -7.07 -9.41 -3.30
N MET A 441 -7.88 -9.50 -2.25
CA MET A 441 -8.03 -8.40 -1.30
C MET A 441 -6.82 -8.20 -0.39
N LEU A 442 -6.09 -9.28 -0.07
CA LEU A 442 -4.81 -9.23 0.66
C LEU A 442 -3.62 -8.91 -0.27
N ASN A 443 -3.86 -8.86 -1.56
CA ASN A 443 -2.88 -8.50 -2.56
C ASN A 443 -2.50 -7.01 -2.40
N ARG A 444 -1.78 -6.47 -3.34
CA ARG A 444 -1.25 -5.11 -3.34
C ARG A 444 -2.19 -4.07 -2.72
N GLY A 445 -1.65 -3.22 -1.88
CA GLY A 445 -2.31 -2.07 -1.28
C GLY A 445 -3.10 -2.34 0.00
N PHE A 446 -3.25 -3.60 0.44
CA PHE A 446 -3.76 -3.89 1.78
C PHE A 446 -2.59 -3.89 2.78
N THR A 447 -2.67 -3.04 3.78
CA THR A 447 -1.65 -2.97 4.83
C THR A 447 -2.01 -3.96 5.93
N VAL A 448 -1.15 -4.95 6.15
CA VAL A 448 -1.21 -5.83 7.32
C VAL A 448 -0.23 -5.28 8.35
N GLU A 449 -0.74 -4.84 9.49
CA GLU A 449 0.12 -4.27 10.55
C GLU A 449 0.87 -5.40 11.26
N HIS A 450 2.13 -5.16 11.64
CA HIS A 450 3.02 -6.10 12.35
C HIS A 450 3.07 -7.51 11.72
N LEU A 451 3.15 -7.57 10.37
CA LEU A 451 3.21 -8.82 9.63
C LEU A 451 4.52 -9.58 9.90
N ALA A 452 4.42 -10.72 10.57
CA ALA A 452 5.56 -11.55 10.93
C ALA A 452 5.72 -12.78 10.03
N VAL A 453 4.61 -13.43 9.64
CA VAL A 453 4.64 -14.63 8.81
C VAL A 453 3.71 -14.47 7.62
N THR A 454 4.19 -14.89 6.45
CA THR A 454 3.38 -14.93 5.21
C THR A 454 3.46 -16.32 4.59
N SER A 455 2.32 -16.97 4.38
CA SER A 455 2.21 -18.20 3.63
C SER A 455 1.56 -17.94 2.28
N VAL A 456 2.31 -18.17 1.18
CA VAL A 456 1.85 -17.94 -0.20
C VAL A 456 2.11 -19.20 -1.01
N SER A 457 1.05 -19.88 -1.42
CA SER A 457 1.15 -21.13 -2.16
C SER A 457 0.96 -21.00 -3.67
N TYR A 458 0.62 -19.81 -4.20
CA TYR A 458 0.51 -19.61 -5.63
C TYR A 458 1.68 -18.78 -6.17
N THR A 459 2.23 -19.21 -7.28
CA THR A 459 3.32 -18.52 -7.97
C THR A 459 2.82 -17.94 -9.29
N HIS A 460 2.36 -16.69 -9.30
CA HIS A 460 2.32 -15.87 -10.52
C HIS A 460 3.57 -14.99 -10.68
N LEU A 461 4.64 -15.31 -10.00
CA LEU A 461 5.99 -14.80 -10.25
C LEU A 461 6.72 -15.55 -11.36
N THR A 462 6.03 -16.25 -12.25
CA THR A 462 6.63 -16.54 -13.53
C THR A 462 6.70 -15.22 -14.29
N LEU A 463 7.83 -14.54 -14.21
CA LEU A 463 8.29 -13.69 -15.32
C LEU A 463 7.96 -14.46 -16.60
N PRO A 464 7.34 -13.82 -17.61
CA PRO A 464 7.16 -14.50 -18.88
C PRO A 464 8.55 -14.77 -19.46
N THR A 465 9.06 -16.00 -19.23
CA THR A 465 10.22 -16.53 -19.91
C THR A 465 9.79 -16.90 -21.33
N LYS A 466 9.42 -15.91 -22.12
CA LYS A 466 9.43 -15.96 -23.58
C LYS A 466 9.95 -14.61 -24.04
N LEU A 467 11.28 -14.55 -24.09
CA LEU A 467 11.95 -13.72 -25.05
C LEU A 467 11.67 -14.24 -26.45
#